data_75f601408848f310f4544a3e95c2e13a
#
_entry.id   75f601408848f310f4544a3e95c2e13a
#
_cell.length_a   1.000
_cell.length_b   1.000
_cell.length_c   1.000
_cell.angle_alpha   90.00
_cell.angle_beta   90.00
_cell.angle_gamma   90.00
#
_symmetry.space_group_name_H-M   'P 1'
#
loop_
_entity.id
_entity.type
_entity.pdbx_description
1 polymer ?
#
loop_
_entity_poly.entity_id
_entity_poly.type
_entity_poly.pdbx_seq_one_letter_code
_entity_poly.pdbx_strand_id
1 'polypeptide(L)'
;NHYTNLVASKVDAFSIGSELKGLTKLTDTAGNYSAVNELVSLAATVKGIVGAGVKVTYAADWSEYHHTDGGWYNLDPLWASSDIDFIGIDAYFPLTDSATTIYDIDEVKAGWTSGEGWDWYYSDIGRTIKTNLTPEFAWKNIAWFWNNTHVNPNSIETAWTPNSKKIWFTEYGFPSVDCATNQPNVFYDPSPLVAHAGGASIAIPKQPMKL
;
A
#
# COMPACT_ATOMS: atom_id res chain seq x y z
N ASN A 1 7.41 -9.07 20.38
CA ASN A 1 6.89 -9.44 21.73
C ASN A 1 7.36 -8.48 22.84
N HIS A 2 8.62 -8.00 22.83
CA HIS A 2 9.10 -7.10 23.90
C HIS A 2 8.29 -5.79 23.93
N TYR A 3 8.25 -5.05 22.81
CA TYR A 3 7.51 -3.79 22.73
C TYR A 3 6.00 -3.98 22.92
N THR A 4 5.42 -5.07 22.39
CA THR A 4 4.01 -5.39 22.56
C THR A 4 3.62 -5.48 24.04
N ASN A 5 4.44 -6.16 24.87
CA ASN A 5 4.21 -6.27 26.30
C ASN A 5 4.28 -4.90 27.02
N LEU A 6 5.14 -3.98 26.55
CA LEU A 6 5.28 -2.66 27.16
C LEU A 6 4.06 -1.75 26.92
N VAL A 7 3.31 -1.97 25.85
CA VAL A 7 2.22 -1.09 25.43
C VAL A 7 0.82 -1.72 25.53
N ALA A 8 0.71 -3.00 25.86
CA ALA A 8 -0.52 -3.79 25.81
C ALA A 8 -1.74 -3.15 26.51
N SER A 9 -1.50 -2.38 27.60
CA SER A 9 -2.56 -1.68 28.34
C SER A 9 -2.60 -0.18 28.10
N LYS A 10 -1.91 0.33 27.08
CA LYS A 10 -1.65 1.78 26.92
C LYS A 10 -2.01 2.30 25.53
N VAL A 11 -2.44 1.43 24.64
CA VAL A 11 -2.75 1.77 23.24
C VAL A 11 -4.10 1.20 22.83
N ASP A 12 -4.79 1.88 21.94
CA ASP A 12 -6.06 1.43 21.33
C ASP A 12 -5.84 0.61 20.06
N ALA A 13 -4.72 0.81 19.40
CA ALA A 13 -4.33 0.08 18.20
C ALA A 13 -2.82 -0.17 18.15
N PHE A 14 -2.42 -1.26 17.48
CA PHE A 14 -1.03 -1.66 17.29
C PHE A 14 -0.79 -2.12 15.85
N SER A 15 0.21 -1.52 15.17
CA SER A 15 0.69 -2.01 13.88
C SER A 15 1.83 -3.02 14.07
N ILE A 16 1.73 -4.18 13.42
CA ILE A 16 2.75 -5.24 13.48
C ILE A 16 3.91 -5.02 12.52
N GLY A 17 3.81 -4.06 11.64
CA GLY A 17 4.82 -3.68 10.64
C GLY A 17 4.27 -2.63 9.69
N SER A 18 5.15 -2.05 8.90
CA SER A 18 4.82 -1.02 7.93
C SER A 18 5.68 -1.19 6.68
N GLU A 19 5.05 -1.09 5.50
CA GLU A 19 5.68 -0.97 4.18
C GLU A 19 6.78 -2.01 3.88
N LEU A 20 6.59 -3.27 4.25
CA LEU A 20 7.52 -4.36 3.97
C LEU A 20 7.38 -4.93 2.54
N LYS A 21 6.95 -4.11 1.58
CA LYS A 21 6.65 -4.50 0.19
C LYS A 21 7.75 -5.32 -0.47
N GLY A 22 9.02 -4.97 -0.22
CA GLY A 22 10.17 -5.71 -0.75
C GLY A 22 10.27 -7.14 -0.19
N LEU A 23 9.67 -7.41 0.96
CA LEU A 23 9.67 -8.70 1.65
C LEU A 23 8.38 -9.49 1.38
N THR A 24 7.23 -8.83 1.47
CA THR A 24 5.91 -9.47 1.33
C THR A 24 5.64 -10.02 -0.07
N LYS A 25 6.34 -9.52 -1.10
CA LYS A 25 6.24 -10.01 -2.47
C LYS A 25 7.14 -11.21 -2.80
N LEU A 26 8.07 -11.57 -1.91
CA LEU A 26 8.98 -12.68 -2.15
C LEU A 26 8.28 -14.02 -1.91
N THR A 27 8.47 -14.93 -2.86
CA THR A 27 8.00 -16.31 -2.75
C THR A 27 9.14 -17.27 -2.46
N ASP A 28 8.84 -18.35 -1.75
CA ASP A 28 9.71 -19.49 -1.64
C ASP A 28 9.73 -20.33 -2.94
N THR A 29 10.49 -21.43 -2.96
CA THR A 29 10.59 -22.32 -4.12
C THR A 29 9.28 -23.04 -4.48
N ALA A 30 8.29 -23.05 -3.58
CA ALA A 30 6.97 -23.62 -3.79
C ALA A 30 5.92 -22.57 -4.20
N GLY A 31 6.32 -21.28 -4.28
CA GLY A 31 5.44 -20.17 -4.65
C GLY A 31 4.66 -19.57 -3.48
N ASN A 32 4.99 -19.90 -2.22
CA ASN A 32 4.32 -19.33 -1.06
C ASN A 32 4.96 -18.00 -0.66
N TYR A 33 4.16 -17.05 -0.23
CA TYR A 33 4.59 -15.77 0.35
C TYR A 33 4.96 -15.95 1.82
N SER A 34 6.17 -16.47 2.08
CA SER A 34 6.60 -16.86 3.43
C SER A 34 6.56 -15.72 4.44
N ALA A 35 6.94 -14.50 4.02
CA ALA A 35 6.87 -13.35 4.91
C ALA A 35 5.43 -12.97 5.30
N VAL A 36 4.45 -13.16 4.41
CA VAL A 36 3.04 -12.94 4.71
C VAL A 36 2.56 -13.96 5.74
N ASN A 37 2.95 -15.23 5.60
CA ASN A 37 2.62 -16.27 6.57
C ASN A 37 3.19 -15.96 7.96
N GLU A 38 4.42 -15.43 8.02
CA GLU A 38 5.03 -14.99 9.28
C GLU A 38 4.32 -13.76 9.87
N LEU A 39 3.84 -12.82 9.03
CA LEU A 39 3.03 -11.69 9.50
C LEU A 39 1.68 -12.16 10.08
N VAL A 40 1.03 -13.17 9.49
CA VAL A 40 -0.18 -13.80 10.07
C VAL A 40 0.12 -14.38 11.44
N SER A 41 1.22 -15.13 11.58
CA SER A 41 1.66 -15.72 12.84
C SER A 41 2.02 -14.65 13.88
N LEU A 42 2.65 -13.56 13.44
CA LEU A 42 2.97 -12.41 14.28
C LEU A 42 1.69 -11.70 14.76
N ALA A 43 0.69 -11.52 13.88
CA ALA A 43 -0.60 -10.92 14.24
C ALA A 43 -1.28 -11.72 15.36
N ALA A 44 -1.34 -13.03 15.24
CA ALA A 44 -1.89 -13.93 16.26
C ALA A 44 -1.15 -13.79 17.60
N THR A 45 0.18 -13.78 17.55
CA THR A 45 1.03 -13.59 18.74
C THR A 45 0.77 -12.23 19.40
N VAL A 46 0.75 -11.16 18.62
CA VAL A 46 0.49 -9.79 19.13
C VAL A 46 -0.91 -9.73 19.72
N LYS A 47 -1.93 -10.22 19.02
CA LYS A 47 -3.32 -10.20 19.47
C LYS A 47 -3.48 -10.95 20.80
N GLY A 48 -2.80 -12.08 20.96
CA GLY A 48 -2.76 -12.83 22.22
C GLY A 48 -2.15 -12.06 23.38
N ILE A 49 -1.22 -11.14 23.12
CA ILE A 49 -0.58 -10.30 24.16
C ILE A 49 -1.44 -9.07 24.49
N VAL A 50 -1.89 -8.33 23.46
CA VAL A 50 -2.62 -7.07 23.68
C VAL A 50 -4.10 -7.29 24.04
N GLY A 51 -4.64 -8.45 23.73
CA GLY A 51 -6.03 -8.81 23.99
C GLY A 51 -7.04 -8.24 22.97
N ALA A 52 -8.30 -8.60 23.13
CA ALA A 52 -9.37 -8.24 22.19
C ALA A 52 -9.69 -6.74 22.15
N GLY A 53 -9.36 -6.00 23.20
CA GLY A 53 -9.62 -4.55 23.32
C GLY A 53 -8.71 -3.69 22.44
N VAL A 54 -7.54 -4.19 22.05
CA VAL A 54 -6.59 -3.46 21.20
C VAL A 54 -6.72 -3.93 19.77
N LYS A 55 -6.85 -2.99 18.83
CA LYS A 55 -6.91 -3.29 17.40
C LYS A 55 -5.52 -3.60 16.86
N VAL A 56 -5.41 -4.61 16.02
CA VAL A 56 -4.16 -5.01 15.38
C VAL A 56 -4.29 -4.86 13.87
N THR A 57 -3.26 -4.31 13.24
CA THR A 57 -3.15 -4.18 11.79
C THR A 57 -1.71 -4.28 11.30
N TYR A 58 -1.54 -4.31 10.00
CA TYR A 58 -0.32 -4.04 9.26
C TYR A 58 -0.54 -2.78 8.43
N ALA A 59 0.43 -1.87 8.38
CA ALA A 59 0.37 -0.64 7.59
C ALA A 59 1.07 -0.88 6.23
N ALA A 60 0.29 -1.12 5.20
CA ALA A 60 0.81 -1.41 3.87
C ALA A 60 0.97 -0.14 3.03
N ASP A 61 2.06 -0.02 2.27
CA ASP A 61 2.18 1.01 1.23
C ASP A 61 0.98 0.96 0.28
N TRP A 62 0.54 2.12 -0.23
CA TRP A 62 -0.62 2.23 -1.11
C TRP A 62 -0.52 1.34 -2.35
N SER A 63 0.68 1.00 -2.79
CA SER A 63 0.95 0.09 -3.91
C SER A 63 1.25 -1.35 -3.47
N GLU A 64 1.09 -1.66 -2.17
CA GLU A 64 1.30 -2.99 -1.59
C GLU A 64 0.00 -3.64 -1.12
N TYR A 65 -0.91 -2.85 -0.50
CA TYR A 65 -2.08 -3.38 0.20
C TYR A 65 -2.99 -4.24 -0.67
N HIS A 66 -3.02 -3.97 -1.96
CA HIS A 66 -3.97 -4.51 -2.94
C HIS A 66 -3.45 -5.81 -3.55
N HIS A 67 -2.37 -5.74 -4.30
CA HIS A 67 -1.76 -6.89 -4.99
C HIS A 67 -0.29 -6.63 -5.25
N THR A 68 0.47 -7.70 -5.56
CA THR A 68 1.86 -7.65 -5.98
C THR A 68 2.03 -7.98 -7.46
N ASP A 69 3.30 -8.02 -7.90
CA ASP A 69 3.70 -8.32 -9.28
C ASP A 69 2.92 -9.52 -9.85
N GLY A 70 2.41 -9.37 -11.07
CA GLY A 70 1.61 -10.40 -11.74
C GLY A 70 0.15 -10.50 -11.28
N GLY A 71 -0.35 -9.54 -10.51
CA GLY A 71 -1.76 -9.50 -10.08
C GLY A 71 -2.10 -10.45 -8.92
N TRP A 72 -1.10 -10.85 -8.13
CA TRP A 72 -1.31 -11.73 -6.99
C TRP A 72 -1.75 -10.92 -5.75
N TYR A 73 -2.88 -11.27 -5.15
CA TYR A 73 -3.39 -10.71 -3.90
C TYR A 73 -2.67 -11.34 -2.70
N ASN A 74 -1.37 -11.09 -2.62
CA ASN A 74 -0.45 -11.75 -1.68
C ASN A 74 -0.74 -11.45 -0.21
N LEU A 75 -1.30 -10.28 0.11
CA LEU A 75 -1.66 -9.89 1.48
C LEU A 75 -3.05 -10.37 1.94
N ASP A 76 -3.86 -10.95 1.06
CA ASP A 76 -5.19 -11.42 1.42
C ASP A 76 -5.22 -12.44 2.57
N PRO A 77 -4.27 -13.38 2.70
CA PRO A 77 -4.21 -14.24 3.89
C PRO A 77 -4.04 -13.45 5.19
N LEU A 78 -3.29 -12.33 5.15
CA LEU A 78 -3.14 -11.44 6.30
C LEU A 78 -4.43 -10.66 6.57
N TRP A 79 -5.03 -10.07 5.52
CA TRP A 79 -6.28 -9.33 5.67
C TRP A 79 -7.45 -10.19 6.13
N ALA A 80 -7.50 -11.46 5.74
CA ALA A 80 -8.51 -12.42 6.15
C ALA A 80 -8.32 -12.93 7.58
N SER A 81 -7.13 -12.80 8.17
CA SER A 81 -6.83 -13.26 9.52
C SER A 81 -7.78 -12.65 10.56
N SER A 82 -8.31 -13.48 11.47
CA SER A 82 -9.13 -13.01 12.60
C SER A 82 -8.38 -12.12 13.59
N ASP A 83 -7.04 -12.18 13.56
CA ASP A 83 -6.15 -11.41 14.43
C ASP A 83 -5.77 -10.03 13.86
N ILE A 84 -6.20 -9.72 12.64
CA ILE A 84 -6.17 -8.40 12.04
C ILE A 84 -7.55 -7.77 12.13
N ASP A 85 -7.65 -6.57 12.68
CA ASP A 85 -8.94 -5.89 12.92
C ASP A 85 -9.35 -4.98 11.76
N PHE A 86 -8.41 -4.43 11.00
CA PHE A 86 -8.65 -3.56 9.86
C PHE A 86 -7.47 -3.60 8.87
N ILE A 87 -7.73 -3.20 7.63
CA ILE A 87 -6.71 -3.03 6.60
C ILE A 87 -6.08 -1.64 6.79
N GLY A 88 -4.78 -1.59 7.08
CA GLY A 88 -4.02 -0.35 7.17
C GLY A 88 -3.39 0.01 5.83
N ILE A 89 -3.57 1.24 5.37
CA ILE A 89 -2.98 1.74 4.13
C ILE A 89 -2.22 3.03 4.42
N ASP A 90 -0.94 3.06 4.09
CA ASP A 90 -0.14 4.28 4.04
C ASP A 90 -0.45 4.97 2.70
N ALA A 91 -1.38 5.93 2.76
CA ALA A 91 -2.17 6.41 1.62
C ALA A 91 -1.50 7.57 0.87
N TYR A 92 -0.30 7.35 0.36
CA TYR A 92 0.44 8.32 -0.47
C TYR A 92 0.12 8.15 -1.96
N PHE A 93 -1.16 8.17 -2.31
CA PHE A 93 -1.60 8.03 -3.69
C PHE A 93 -1.22 9.24 -4.56
N PRO A 94 -0.71 9.04 -5.79
CA PRO A 94 -0.55 10.11 -6.76
C PRO A 94 -1.93 10.69 -7.14
N LEU A 95 -2.11 12.02 -7.00
CA LEU A 95 -3.38 12.68 -7.28
C LEU A 95 -3.33 13.58 -8.52
N THR A 96 -2.14 13.83 -9.08
CA THR A 96 -1.98 14.58 -10.33
C THR A 96 -0.93 13.93 -11.21
N ASP A 97 -1.00 14.21 -12.50
CA ASP A 97 0.00 13.76 -13.51
C ASP A 97 0.88 14.93 -14.00
N SER A 98 0.70 16.09 -13.41
CA SER A 98 1.42 17.30 -13.84
C SER A 98 2.84 17.34 -13.28
N ALA A 99 3.79 17.73 -14.12
CA ALA A 99 5.15 18.09 -13.73
C ALA A 99 5.27 19.55 -13.24
N THR A 100 4.16 20.26 -13.15
CA THR A 100 4.06 21.61 -12.61
C THR A 100 3.26 21.62 -11.34
N THR A 101 3.49 22.58 -10.47
CA THR A 101 2.73 22.73 -9.23
C THR A 101 1.27 23.00 -9.52
N ILE A 102 0.39 22.21 -8.90
CA ILE A 102 -1.07 22.30 -9.01
C ILE A 102 -1.61 22.95 -7.75
N TYR A 103 -2.37 24.03 -7.95
CA TYR A 103 -3.10 24.75 -6.88
C TYR A 103 -4.62 24.60 -7.01
N ASP A 104 -5.11 23.91 -8.04
CA ASP A 104 -6.53 23.66 -8.25
C ASP A 104 -6.98 22.47 -7.41
N ILE A 105 -7.81 22.74 -6.40
CA ILE A 105 -8.33 21.74 -5.49
C ILE A 105 -9.25 20.73 -6.19
N ASP A 106 -9.96 21.15 -7.24
CA ASP A 106 -10.88 20.28 -7.95
C ASP A 106 -10.14 19.30 -8.86
N GLU A 107 -8.98 19.71 -9.43
CA GLU A 107 -8.06 18.80 -10.12
C GLU A 107 -7.50 17.74 -9.15
N VAL A 108 -7.03 18.16 -7.98
CA VAL A 108 -6.52 17.25 -6.95
C VAL A 108 -7.61 16.27 -6.46
N LYS A 109 -8.86 16.75 -6.29
CA LYS A 109 -9.98 15.87 -5.94
C LYS A 109 -10.28 14.86 -7.05
N ALA A 110 -10.31 15.29 -8.30
CA ALA A 110 -10.53 14.40 -9.44
C ALA A 110 -9.46 13.31 -9.52
N GLY A 111 -8.24 13.59 -9.08
CA GLY A 111 -7.14 12.65 -9.02
C GLY A 111 -7.35 11.41 -8.16
N TRP A 112 -8.33 11.41 -7.26
CA TRP A 112 -8.71 10.20 -6.50
C TRP A 112 -9.31 9.11 -7.37
N THR A 113 -9.94 9.48 -8.47
CA THR A 113 -10.63 8.57 -9.40
C THR A 113 -10.13 8.73 -10.84
N SER A 114 -8.87 9.12 -11.02
CA SER A 114 -8.22 9.24 -12.32
C SER A 114 -6.70 9.12 -12.21
N GLY A 115 -6.03 8.97 -13.33
CA GLY A 115 -4.58 9.02 -13.46
C GLY A 115 -3.84 7.79 -12.91
N GLU A 116 -2.60 8.00 -12.45
CA GLU A 116 -1.74 6.93 -11.94
C GLU A 116 -2.40 6.20 -10.76
N GLY A 117 -2.43 4.89 -10.84
CA GLY A 117 -3.05 4.02 -9.82
C GLY A 117 -4.56 3.86 -9.96
N TRP A 118 -5.19 4.56 -10.93
CA TRP A 118 -6.60 4.38 -11.28
C TRP A 118 -6.78 3.92 -12.72
N ASP A 119 -6.35 4.73 -13.70
CA ASP A 119 -6.48 4.45 -15.13
C ASP A 119 -5.28 3.70 -15.70
N TRP A 120 -4.10 3.95 -15.11
CA TRP A 120 -2.83 3.45 -15.60
C TRP A 120 -1.75 3.45 -14.50
N TYR A 121 -0.65 2.78 -14.79
CA TYR A 121 0.57 2.78 -13.98
C TYR A 121 1.81 2.86 -14.87
N TYR A 122 2.96 3.23 -14.28
CA TYR A 122 4.23 3.16 -15.01
C TYR A 122 4.81 1.75 -14.90
N SER A 123 4.97 1.08 -16.05
CA SER A 123 5.52 -0.27 -16.12
C SER A 123 7.05 -0.33 -16.20
N ASP A 124 7.69 0.85 -16.32
CA ASP A 124 9.14 0.97 -16.37
C ASP A 124 9.68 1.87 -15.25
N ILE A 125 10.93 1.62 -14.83
CA ILE A 125 11.60 2.38 -13.77
C ILE A 125 11.81 3.86 -14.13
N GLY A 126 11.93 4.16 -15.44
CA GLY A 126 12.09 5.52 -15.94
C GLY A 126 10.79 6.34 -15.94
N ARG A 127 9.65 5.70 -15.61
CA ARG A 127 8.32 6.33 -15.64
C ARG A 127 7.99 6.96 -17.01
N THR A 128 8.28 6.22 -18.08
CA THR A 128 8.06 6.65 -19.47
C THR A 128 6.92 5.88 -20.15
N ILE A 129 6.63 4.66 -19.69
CA ILE A 129 5.64 3.77 -20.30
C ILE A 129 4.43 3.66 -19.38
N LYS A 130 3.31 4.28 -19.79
CA LYS A 130 2.02 4.15 -19.13
C LYS A 130 1.32 2.89 -19.63
N THR A 131 0.91 2.03 -18.71
CA THR A 131 0.16 0.80 -18.98
C THR A 131 -1.20 0.89 -18.32
N ASN A 132 -2.26 0.59 -19.05
CA ASN A 132 -3.63 0.69 -18.54
C ASN A 132 -3.87 -0.27 -17.37
N LEU A 133 -4.67 0.20 -16.42
CA LEU A 133 -5.20 -0.58 -15.31
C LEU A 133 -6.67 -0.92 -15.59
N THR A 134 -7.03 -2.14 -15.24
CA THR A 134 -8.44 -2.50 -15.12
C THR A 134 -8.93 -2.25 -13.68
N PRO A 135 -10.24 -2.11 -13.44
CA PRO A 135 -10.76 -1.76 -12.11
C PRO A 135 -10.30 -2.69 -10.99
N GLU A 136 -10.13 -3.98 -11.29
CA GLU A 136 -9.69 -5.01 -10.34
C GLU A 136 -8.21 -4.89 -9.91
N PHE A 137 -7.41 -4.10 -10.65
CA PHE A 137 -6.00 -3.86 -10.34
C PHE A 137 -5.68 -2.39 -10.07
N ALA A 138 -6.70 -1.54 -10.03
CA ALA A 138 -6.53 -0.12 -9.73
C ALA A 138 -6.32 0.09 -8.22
N TRP A 139 -5.10 0.41 -7.80
CA TRP A 139 -4.77 0.63 -6.38
C TRP A 139 -5.60 1.74 -5.72
N LYS A 140 -5.99 2.77 -6.45
CA LYS A 140 -6.89 3.83 -5.96
C LYS A 140 -8.35 3.39 -5.88
N ASN A 141 -8.73 2.27 -6.52
CA ASN A 141 -10.09 1.76 -6.48
C ASN A 141 -10.36 0.93 -5.22
N ILE A 142 -10.18 1.58 -4.07
CA ILE A 142 -10.39 0.99 -2.74
C ILE A 142 -11.80 0.39 -2.62
N ALA A 143 -12.78 1.02 -3.28
CA ALA A 143 -14.16 0.53 -3.27
C ALA A 143 -14.30 -0.82 -4.00
N TRP A 144 -13.62 -0.99 -5.12
CA TRP A 144 -13.61 -2.27 -5.82
C TRP A 144 -12.94 -3.36 -4.96
N PHE A 145 -11.74 -3.10 -4.46
CA PHE A 145 -11.00 -4.00 -3.58
C PHE A 145 -11.86 -4.46 -2.40
N TRP A 146 -12.55 -3.54 -1.76
CA TRP A 146 -13.33 -3.82 -0.56
C TRP A 146 -14.62 -4.61 -0.83
N ASN A 147 -15.28 -4.36 -1.99
CA ASN A 147 -16.61 -4.89 -2.29
C ASN A 147 -16.60 -6.23 -3.04
N ASN A 148 -15.47 -6.65 -3.59
CA ASN A 148 -15.41 -7.82 -4.45
C ASN A 148 -14.57 -8.95 -3.85
N THR A 149 -14.82 -10.18 -4.30
CA THR A 149 -13.92 -11.31 -4.11
C THR A 149 -12.66 -11.11 -4.94
N HIS A 150 -11.54 -11.58 -4.44
CA HIS A 150 -10.26 -11.52 -5.14
C HIS A 150 -9.91 -12.88 -5.73
N VAL A 151 -9.52 -12.87 -6.99
CA VAL A 151 -9.14 -14.09 -7.72
C VAL A 151 -7.69 -13.94 -8.19
N ASN A 152 -6.84 -14.83 -7.77
CA ASN A 152 -5.45 -14.87 -8.18
C ASN A 152 -5.30 -15.24 -9.67
N PRO A 153 -4.17 -14.93 -10.33
CA PRO A 153 -3.92 -15.27 -11.73
C PRO A 153 -4.07 -16.75 -12.09
N ASN A 154 -3.99 -17.64 -11.12
CA ASN A 154 -4.24 -19.08 -11.28
C ASN A 154 -5.74 -19.44 -11.20
N SER A 155 -6.64 -18.46 -11.23
CA SER A 155 -8.10 -18.60 -11.13
C SER A 155 -8.60 -19.18 -9.78
N ILE A 156 -7.81 -19.07 -8.73
CA ILE A 156 -8.21 -19.47 -7.37
C ILE A 156 -8.62 -18.23 -6.58
N GLU A 157 -9.81 -18.26 -5.99
CA GLU A 157 -10.25 -17.24 -5.04
C GLU A 157 -9.34 -17.24 -3.81
N THR A 158 -9.07 -16.03 -3.29
CA THR A 158 -8.25 -15.84 -2.09
C THR A 158 -9.06 -16.06 -0.81
N ALA A 159 -8.41 -15.91 0.33
CA ALA A 159 -9.09 -15.96 1.65
C ALA A 159 -9.89 -14.68 1.98
N TRP A 160 -9.77 -13.62 1.17
CA TRP A 160 -10.49 -12.36 1.40
C TRP A 160 -12.01 -12.54 1.29
N THR A 161 -12.73 -11.97 2.24
CA THR A 161 -14.20 -11.90 2.18
C THR A 161 -14.60 -10.43 2.02
N PRO A 162 -15.37 -10.08 0.98
CA PRO A 162 -15.82 -8.72 0.75
C PRO A 162 -16.48 -8.09 1.99
N ASN A 163 -16.18 -6.82 2.24
CA ASN A 163 -16.73 -6.02 3.34
C ASN A 163 -16.41 -6.55 4.76
N SER A 164 -15.53 -7.53 4.91
CA SER A 164 -15.26 -8.18 6.20
C SER A 164 -14.46 -7.30 7.17
N LYS A 165 -13.67 -6.37 6.67
CA LYS A 165 -12.81 -5.48 7.47
C LYS A 165 -13.00 -4.03 7.05
N LYS A 166 -12.83 -3.09 8.00
CA LYS A 166 -12.73 -1.68 7.68
C LYS A 166 -11.37 -1.36 7.08
N ILE A 167 -11.28 -0.29 6.31
CA ILE A 167 -10.03 0.26 5.80
C ILE A 167 -9.74 1.55 6.57
N TRP A 168 -8.52 1.70 7.07
CA TRP A 168 -8.03 2.91 7.70
C TRP A 168 -6.76 3.38 6.98
N PHE A 169 -6.64 4.66 6.75
CA PHE A 169 -5.38 5.26 6.37
C PHE A 169 -4.51 5.38 7.62
N THR A 170 -3.48 4.55 7.68
CA THR A 170 -2.50 4.52 8.78
C THR A 170 -1.52 5.68 8.65
N GLU A 171 -1.24 6.08 7.42
CA GLU A 171 -0.55 7.32 7.08
C GLU A 171 -1.29 8.03 5.95
N TYR A 172 -1.21 9.36 5.95
CA TYR A 172 -1.75 10.21 4.89
C TYR A 172 -1.03 11.55 4.89
N GLY A 173 -0.55 11.98 3.73
CA GLY A 173 0.12 13.28 3.63
C GLY A 173 0.77 13.54 2.29
N PHE A 174 1.34 14.74 2.20
CA PHE A 174 2.10 15.22 1.07
C PHE A 174 3.28 16.04 1.60
N PRO A 175 4.49 15.94 1.03
CA PRO A 175 5.59 16.79 1.40
C PRO A 175 5.32 18.24 0.99
N SER A 176 5.87 19.20 1.74
CA SER A 176 5.74 20.64 1.41
C SER A 176 6.73 21.05 0.32
N VAL A 177 6.58 20.45 -0.86
CA VAL A 177 7.43 20.68 -2.04
C VAL A 177 6.59 20.81 -3.29
N ASP A 178 7.15 21.39 -4.34
CA ASP A 178 6.50 21.50 -5.63
C ASP A 178 6.17 20.12 -6.22
N CYS A 179 5.04 20.00 -6.90
CA CYS A 179 4.56 18.76 -7.50
C CYS A 179 4.32 17.60 -6.51
N ALA A 180 4.13 17.89 -5.23
CA ALA A 180 3.92 16.87 -4.20
C ALA A 180 2.76 15.92 -4.49
N THR A 181 1.71 16.41 -5.14
CA THR A 181 0.52 15.62 -5.51
C THR A 181 0.78 14.62 -6.66
N ASN A 182 1.85 14.83 -7.45
CA ASN A 182 2.30 13.88 -8.46
C ASN A 182 3.09 12.72 -7.83
N GLN A 183 3.93 13.06 -6.87
CA GLN A 183 4.80 12.09 -6.18
C GLN A 183 4.74 12.31 -4.67
N PRO A 184 3.64 11.97 -4.01
CA PRO A 184 3.45 12.27 -2.59
C PRO A 184 4.43 11.53 -1.66
N ASN A 185 5.03 10.44 -2.13
CA ASN A 185 6.00 9.64 -1.37
C ASN A 185 7.44 10.00 -1.75
N VAL A 186 7.79 11.30 -1.70
CA VAL A 186 9.16 11.78 -1.95
C VAL A 186 9.87 12.12 -0.65
N PHE A 187 11.18 11.82 -0.63
CA PHE A 187 12.08 12.21 0.45
C PHE A 187 13.15 13.15 -0.10
N TYR A 188 13.63 14.06 0.73
CA TYR A 188 14.80 14.87 0.36
C TYR A 188 16.03 13.97 0.27
N ASP A 189 16.59 13.87 -0.93
CA ASP A 189 17.87 13.20 -1.17
C ASP A 189 18.83 14.20 -1.83
N PRO A 190 19.88 14.65 -1.13
CA PRO A 190 20.84 15.61 -1.68
C PRO A 190 21.80 14.98 -2.69
N SER A 191 21.66 13.69 -3.03
CA SER A 191 22.59 13.06 -3.94
C SER A 191 22.44 13.59 -5.37
N PRO A 192 23.55 13.84 -6.11
CA PRO A 192 23.48 14.37 -7.48
C PRO A 192 22.90 13.38 -8.49
N LEU A 193 22.72 12.11 -8.11
CA LEU A 193 22.18 11.05 -8.98
C LEU A 193 20.67 11.13 -9.19
N VAL A 194 19.96 11.93 -8.36
CA VAL A 194 18.50 11.98 -8.34
C VAL A 194 17.97 13.41 -8.52
N ALA A 195 18.84 14.39 -8.81
CA ALA A 195 18.44 15.78 -9.01
C ALA A 195 17.61 15.93 -10.29
N HIS A 196 16.33 16.20 -10.15
CA HIS A 196 15.51 16.69 -11.26
C HIS A 196 15.67 18.19 -11.40
N ALA A 197 15.85 18.64 -12.63
CA ALA A 197 16.05 20.06 -12.95
C ALA A 197 14.86 20.90 -12.43
N GLY A 198 15.11 21.77 -11.46
CA GLY A 198 14.21 22.83 -11.06
C GLY A 198 13.67 22.80 -9.63
N GLY A 199 13.97 21.80 -8.81
CA GLY A 199 13.46 21.76 -7.43
C GLY A 199 14.42 21.11 -6.44
N ALA A 200 14.38 21.54 -5.18
CA ALA A 200 15.15 20.96 -4.08
C ALA A 200 14.58 19.65 -3.55
N SER A 201 13.64 19.02 -4.25
CA SER A 201 13.06 17.75 -3.87
C SER A 201 13.43 16.66 -4.86
N ILE A 202 13.82 15.53 -4.33
CA ILE A 202 14.24 14.39 -5.10
C ILE A 202 13.27 13.25 -4.80
N ALA A 203 12.58 12.82 -5.85
CA ALA A 203 11.82 11.57 -5.79
C ALA A 203 12.81 10.41 -5.76
N ILE A 204 12.74 9.56 -4.76
CA ILE A 204 13.26 8.21 -4.90
C ILE A 204 12.42 7.55 -6.00
N PRO A 205 13.03 7.03 -7.08
CA PRO A 205 12.25 6.37 -8.12
C PRO A 205 11.39 5.28 -7.49
N LYS A 206 10.07 5.39 -7.64
CA LYS A 206 9.19 4.29 -7.28
C LYS A 206 9.63 3.08 -8.11
N GLN A 207 9.78 1.93 -7.47
CA GLN A 207 9.96 0.68 -8.20
C GLN A 207 8.81 0.53 -9.20
N PRO A 208 9.07 0.10 -10.44
CA PRO A 208 7.99 -0.13 -11.39
C PRO A 208 7.04 -1.16 -10.80
N MET A 209 5.76 -0.85 -10.84
CA MET A 209 4.73 -1.81 -10.53
C MET A 209 4.60 -2.74 -11.75
N LYS A 210 4.60 -4.05 -11.51
CA LYS A 210 4.39 -5.05 -12.55
C LYS A 210 3.06 -5.74 -12.28
N LEU A 211 2.21 -5.70 -13.26
CA LEU A 211 1.05 -6.60 -13.34
C LEU A 211 1.49 -8.00 -13.72
#